data_07488b02204ba272db77a85271f9e117
#
_entry.id   07488b02204ba272db77a85271f9e117
#
_cell.length_a   1.000
_cell.length_b   1.000
_cell.length_c   1.000
_cell.angle_alpha   90.00
_cell.angle_beta   90.00
_cell.angle_gamma   90.00
#
_symmetry.space_group_name_H-M   'P 1'
#
loop_
_entity.id
_entity.type
_entity.pdbx_description
1 polymer ?
#
loop_
_entity_poly.entity_id
_entity_poly.type
_entity_poly.pdbx_seq_one_letter_code
_entity_poly.pdbx_strand_id
1 'polypeptide(L)' 'MILTLHEIETAINRCRDDNPPERMRLSAPLSKMAEVYGALLYRSAQEIDVSSFGPETVELYRTWLGE' A
#
# COMPACT_ATOMS: atom_id res chain seq x y z
N MET A 1 -10.88 -0.94 -7.22
CA MET A 1 -10.81 -0.45 -5.83
C MET A 1 -10.03 0.85 -5.79
N ILE A 2 -10.71 1.93 -5.49
CA ILE A 2 -10.09 3.25 -5.43
C ILE A 2 -9.82 3.60 -3.96
N LEU A 3 -8.59 3.94 -3.63
CA LEU A 3 -8.18 4.31 -2.29
C LEU A 3 -7.64 5.74 -2.27
N THR A 4 -7.91 6.45 -1.19
CA THR A 4 -7.35 7.78 -0.97
C THR A 4 -5.92 7.67 -0.45
N LEU A 5 -5.18 8.77 -0.53
CA LEU A 5 -3.83 8.85 0.03
C LEU A 5 -3.82 8.43 1.51
N HIS A 6 -4.79 8.93 2.28
CA HIS A 6 -4.89 8.60 3.71
C HIS A 6 -5.11 7.09 3.94
N GLU A 7 -5.96 6.46 3.15
CA GLU A 7 -6.20 5.02 3.25
C GLU A 7 -4.95 4.22 2.94
N ILE A 8 -4.22 4.63 1.90
CA ILE A 8 -2.96 3.98 1.52
C ILE A 8 -1.93 4.11 2.62
N GLU A 9 -1.76 5.29 3.18
CA GLU A 9 -0.84 5.51 4.30
C GLU A 9 -1.22 4.69 5.52
N THR A 10 -2.51 4.61 5.84
CA THR A 10 -3.01 3.82 6.97
C THR A 10 -2.67 2.34 6.79
N ALA A 11 -2.93 1.79 5.60
CA ALA A 11 -2.66 0.39 5.31
C ALA A 11 -1.15 0.08 5.40
N ILE A 12 -0.32 0.94 4.82
CA ILE A 12 1.13 0.78 4.86
C ILE A 12 1.66 0.82 6.30
N ASN A 13 1.18 1.77 7.10
CA ASN A 13 1.59 1.88 8.49
C ASN A 13 1.21 0.64 9.29
N ARG A 14 0.01 0.12 9.11
CA ARG A 14 -0.44 -1.11 9.78
C ARG A 14 0.41 -2.31 9.38
N CYS A 15 0.69 -2.45 8.09
CA CYS A 15 1.53 -3.52 7.58
C CYS A 15 2.95 -3.43 8.14
N ARG A 16 3.51 -2.24 8.19
CA ARG A 16 4.86 -2.01 8.70
C ARG A 16 4.96 -2.29 10.20
N ASP A 17 3.93 -1.93 10.97
CA ASP A 17 3.92 -2.18 12.40
C ASP A 17 3.88 -3.68 12.71
N ASP A 18 3.17 -4.45 11.90
CA ASP A 18 3.07 -5.91 12.05
C ASP A 18 4.30 -6.63 11.47
N ASN A 19 4.92 -6.06 10.44
CA ASN A 19 6.07 -6.63 9.74
C ASN A 19 7.19 -5.59 9.65
N PRO A 20 7.87 -5.28 10.78
CA PRO A 20 8.92 -4.25 10.77
C PRO A 20 10.04 -4.62 9.78
N PRO A 21 10.58 -3.63 9.04
CA PRO A 21 11.67 -3.90 8.11
C PRO A 21 12.90 -4.41 8.83
N GLU A 22 13.47 -5.50 8.31
CA GLU A 22 14.75 -6.02 8.82
C GLU A 22 15.89 -5.47 7.99
N ARG A 23 16.94 -5.01 8.65
CA ARG A 23 18.16 -4.52 7.97
C ARG A 23 17.87 -3.54 6.84
N MET A 24 16.90 -2.66 7.03
CA MET A 24 16.48 -1.65 6.05
C MET A 24 15.85 -2.26 4.78
N ARG A 25 15.44 -3.52 4.82
CA ARG A 25 14.71 -4.17 3.73
C ARG A 25 13.23 -4.19 4.01
N LEU A 26 12.45 -3.79 3.02
CA LEU A 26 11.00 -3.93 3.09
C LEU A 26 10.61 -5.38 2.85
N SER A 27 9.57 -5.86 3.56
CA SER A 27 8.98 -7.16 3.24
C SER A 27 8.35 -7.11 1.85
N ALA A 28 8.15 -8.27 1.22
CA ALA A 28 7.53 -8.31 -0.11
C ALA A 28 6.16 -7.63 -0.16
N PRO A 29 5.22 -7.89 0.79
CA PRO A 29 3.95 -7.16 0.80
C PRO A 29 4.12 -5.66 0.98
N LEU A 30 4.99 -5.24 1.87
CA LEU A 30 5.23 -3.83 2.11
C LEU A 30 5.82 -3.13 0.89
N SER A 31 6.71 -3.82 0.18
CA SER A 31 7.31 -3.30 -1.06
C SER A 31 6.25 -3.08 -2.14
N LYS A 32 5.31 -4.03 -2.31
CA LYS A 32 4.21 -3.89 -3.27
C LYS A 32 3.30 -2.72 -2.92
N MET A 33 2.98 -2.55 -1.64
CA MET A 33 2.15 -1.44 -1.19
C MET A 33 2.85 -0.10 -1.39
N ALA A 34 4.16 -0.07 -1.16
CA ALA A 34 4.96 1.14 -1.35
C ALA A 34 5.03 1.58 -2.82
N GLU A 35 4.97 0.64 -3.77
CA GLU A 35 4.91 0.98 -5.20
C GLU A 35 3.67 1.81 -5.53
N VAL A 36 2.53 1.45 -4.97
CA VAL A 36 1.28 2.19 -5.17
C VAL A 36 1.39 3.58 -4.57
N TYR A 37 1.93 3.67 -3.36
CA TYR A 37 2.14 4.94 -2.67
C TYR A 37 3.06 5.86 -3.47
N GLY A 38 4.17 5.32 -3.96
CA GLY A 38 5.12 6.07 -4.79
C GLY A 38 4.47 6.59 -6.08
N ALA A 39 3.67 5.76 -6.75
CA ALA A 39 2.97 6.18 -7.97
C ALA A 39 1.97 7.31 -7.69
N LEU A 40 1.27 7.23 -6.57
CA LEU A 40 0.31 8.26 -6.16
C LEU A 40 1.02 9.60 -5.89
N LEU A 41 2.13 9.57 -5.18
CA LEU A 41 2.93 10.76 -4.89
C LEU A 41 3.54 11.35 -6.16
N TYR A 42 4.02 10.49 -7.05
CA TYR A 42 4.60 10.92 -8.33
C TYR A 42 3.58 11.70 -9.19
N ARG A 43 2.33 11.25 -9.16
CA ARG A 43 1.25 11.90 -9.90
C ARG A 43 0.62 13.08 -9.16
N SER A 44 1.05 13.35 -7.94
CA SER A 44 0.44 14.35 -7.07
C SER A 44 -1.07 14.16 -6.95
N ALA A 45 -1.51 12.92 -6.93
CA ALA A 45 -2.92 12.56 -6.87
C ALA A 45 -3.39 12.40 -5.43
N GLN A 46 -4.72 12.52 -5.22
CA GLN A 46 -5.35 12.34 -3.91
C GLN A 46 -5.90 10.92 -3.74
N GLU A 47 -6.06 10.19 -4.83
CA GLU A 47 -6.57 8.83 -4.82
C GLU A 47 -6.02 8.05 -6.02
N ILE A 48 -6.06 6.73 -5.93
CA ILE A 48 -5.57 5.86 -6.99
C ILE A 48 -6.36 4.55 -7.01
N ASP A 49 -6.52 3.98 -8.20
CA ASP A 49 -7.15 2.68 -8.36
C ASP A 49 -6.09 1.59 -8.20
N VAL A 50 -6.10 0.91 -7.06
CA VAL A 50 -5.10 -0.13 -6.77
C VAL A 50 -5.29 -1.38 -7.63
N SER A 51 -6.45 -1.57 -8.24
CA SER A 51 -6.66 -2.72 -9.12
C SER A 51 -5.76 -2.69 -10.35
N SER A 52 -5.25 -1.52 -10.74
CA SER A 52 -4.30 -1.40 -11.83
C SER A 52 -2.93 -2.00 -11.51
N PHE A 53 -2.67 -2.31 -10.25
CA PHE A 53 -1.42 -2.93 -9.79
C PHE A 53 -1.54 -4.44 -9.62
N GLY A 54 -2.70 -5.02 -9.96
CA GLY A 54 -2.93 -6.45 -9.91
C GLY A 54 -3.76 -6.90 -8.71
N PRO A 55 -4.33 -8.13 -8.77
CA PRO A 55 -5.21 -8.63 -7.72
C PRO A 55 -4.49 -8.84 -6.39
N GLU A 56 -3.21 -9.18 -6.40
CA GLU A 56 -2.44 -9.37 -5.16
C GLU A 56 -2.36 -8.08 -4.35
N THR A 57 -2.16 -6.96 -5.03
CA THR A 57 -2.09 -5.65 -4.39
C THR A 57 -3.44 -5.27 -3.78
N VAL A 58 -4.53 -5.54 -4.49
CA VAL A 58 -5.88 -5.30 -3.98
C VAL A 58 -6.11 -6.10 -2.69
N GLU A 59 -5.74 -7.37 -2.67
CA GLU A 59 -5.90 -8.21 -1.49
C GLU A 59 -5.06 -7.72 -0.31
N LEU A 60 -3.86 -7.24 -0.56
CA LEU A 60 -3.03 -6.67 0.49
C LEU A 60 -3.71 -5.47 1.16
N TYR A 61 -4.24 -4.54 0.36
CA TYR A 61 -4.92 -3.38 0.91
C TYR A 61 -6.20 -3.74 1.64
N ARG A 62 -6.97 -4.71 1.13
CA ARG A 62 -8.17 -5.20 1.82
C ARG A 62 -7.83 -5.77 3.19
N THR A 63 -6.78 -6.57 3.25
CA THR A 63 -6.32 -7.18 4.50
C THR A 63 -5.98 -6.12 5.54
N TRP A 64 -5.21 -5.12 5.16
CA TRP A 64 -4.72 -4.13 6.10
C TRP A 64 -5.71 -3.01 6.40
N LEU A 65 -6.72 -2.85 5.57
CA LEU A 65 -7.80 -1.90 5.84
C LEU A 65 -9.00 -2.54 6.55
N GLY A 66 -9.00 -3.86 6.68
CA GLY A 66 -10.06 -4.57 7.37
C GLY A 66 -11.33 -4.78 6.55
N GLU A 67 -11.19 -4.78 5.25
CA GLU A 67 -12.34 -5.00 4.34
C GLU A 67 -12.40 -6.41 3.81
#